data_27603782e765e6e0629fef1e582604ea
#
_entry.id   27603782e765e6e0629fef1e582604ea
#
_cell.length_a   1.000
_cell.length_b   1.000
_cell.length_c   1.000
_cell.angle_alpha   90.00
_cell.angle_beta   90.00
_cell.angle_gamma   90.00
#
_symmetry.space_group_name_H-M   'P 1'
#
loop_
_entity.id
_entity.type
_entity.pdbx_description
1 polymer ?
#
loop_
_entity_poly.entity_id
_entity_poly.type
_entity_poly.pdbx_seq_one_letter_code
_entity_poly.pdbx_strand_id
1 'polypeptide(L)'
;TGDSLSTATAIAKEIGILEEGHMAIEGKSIDELSDEQLIKEIEKYSVYARVQPEHKVRIVKAWQAKQKVVAMTGDGVNDAPAIKLSHVGIGMGKTGTEVTKSVADVVLVDDSFSTIVDAVEEGRKIYDNIRNDIIYSLSSNFAEMIIVIAGLLMKVEIFLPIHILYIDLATDSIPSICLAFEKSAKGIMKRKPKPVNRPFFTPFIIATLAIS
;
A
#
# COMPACT_ATOMS: atom_id res chain seq x y z
N THR A 1 9.77 -19.79 4.91
CA THR A 1 10.83 -20.15 5.84
C THR A 1 11.72 -21.28 5.30
N GLY A 2 12.97 -21.34 5.75
CA GLY A 2 13.90 -22.46 5.49
C GLY A 2 13.67 -23.69 6.35
N ASP A 3 12.85 -23.59 7.40
CA ASP A 3 12.56 -24.65 8.34
C ASP A 3 11.81 -25.83 7.73
N SER A 4 11.80 -26.96 8.47
CA SER A 4 11.00 -28.13 8.10
C SER A 4 9.50 -27.80 8.08
N LEU A 5 8.73 -28.54 7.27
CA LEU A 5 7.28 -28.36 7.18
C LEU A 5 6.60 -28.52 8.55
N SER A 6 7.04 -29.51 9.34
CA SER A 6 6.48 -29.77 10.68
C SER A 6 6.72 -28.60 11.65
N THR A 7 7.96 -28.07 11.67
CA THR A 7 8.33 -26.94 12.53
C THR A 7 7.57 -25.67 12.12
N ALA A 8 7.59 -25.35 10.81
CA ALA A 8 6.90 -24.18 10.28
C ALA A 8 5.39 -24.24 10.55
N THR A 9 4.77 -25.41 10.41
CA THR A 9 3.34 -25.62 10.69
C THR A 9 3.01 -25.45 12.18
N ALA A 10 3.87 -25.98 13.07
CA ALA A 10 3.67 -25.85 14.52
C ALA A 10 3.72 -24.38 14.96
N ILE A 11 4.76 -23.66 14.55
CA ILE A 11 4.91 -22.23 14.86
C ILE A 11 3.75 -21.42 14.27
N ALA A 12 3.38 -21.67 13.00
CA ALA A 12 2.31 -20.93 12.35
C ALA A 12 0.93 -21.13 13.02
N LYS A 13 0.69 -22.33 13.57
CA LYS A 13 -0.52 -22.57 14.38
C LYS A 13 -0.48 -21.83 15.69
N GLU A 14 0.65 -21.85 16.41
CA GLU A 14 0.83 -21.18 17.68
C GLU A 14 0.60 -19.67 17.59
N ILE A 15 1.13 -19.03 16.53
CA ILE A 15 0.99 -17.58 16.31
C ILE A 15 -0.25 -17.19 15.48
N GLY A 16 -1.12 -18.14 15.13
CA GLY A 16 -2.38 -17.87 14.43
C GLY A 16 -2.27 -17.53 12.94
N ILE A 17 -1.13 -17.82 12.29
CA ILE A 17 -0.96 -17.62 10.82
C ILE A 17 -1.65 -18.74 10.03
N LEU A 18 -1.62 -19.96 10.54
CA LEU A 18 -2.27 -21.11 9.92
C LEU A 18 -3.68 -21.29 10.52
N GLU A 19 -4.66 -20.69 9.86
CA GLU A 19 -6.08 -20.79 10.23
C GLU A 19 -6.72 -22.10 9.72
N GLU A 20 -7.92 -22.44 10.23
CA GLU A 20 -8.68 -23.58 9.73
C GLU A 20 -9.03 -23.42 8.25
N GLY A 21 -8.76 -24.45 7.45
CA GLY A 21 -8.96 -24.43 6.01
C GLY A 21 -7.74 -24.02 5.18
N HIS A 22 -6.69 -23.49 5.81
CA HIS A 22 -5.44 -23.20 5.14
C HIS A 22 -4.41 -24.33 5.33
N MET A 23 -3.47 -24.42 4.39
CA MET A 23 -2.46 -25.49 4.34
C MET A 23 -1.05 -24.93 4.36
N ALA A 24 -0.11 -25.81 4.70
CA ALA A 24 1.32 -25.58 4.53
C ALA A 24 1.83 -26.35 3.30
N ILE A 25 2.79 -25.79 2.57
CA ILE A 25 3.40 -26.40 1.37
C ILE A 25 4.92 -26.32 1.46
N GLU A 26 5.61 -27.34 0.94
CA GLU A 26 7.07 -27.34 0.81
C GLU A 26 7.52 -26.79 -0.56
N GLY A 27 8.76 -26.25 -0.60
CA GLY A 27 9.37 -25.78 -1.84
C GLY A 27 9.36 -26.81 -2.97
N LYS A 28 9.64 -28.09 -2.67
CA LYS A 28 9.59 -29.17 -3.66
C LYS A 28 8.22 -29.32 -4.33
N SER A 29 7.14 -29.19 -3.57
CA SER A 29 5.78 -29.24 -4.13
C SER A 29 5.47 -27.99 -4.96
N ILE A 30 6.10 -26.87 -4.68
CA ILE A 30 5.98 -25.65 -5.52
C ILE A 30 6.67 -25.88 -6.87
N ASP A 31 7.80 -26.62 -6.91
CA ASP A 31 8.50 -26.96 -8.16
C ASP A 31 7.67 -27.83 -9.10
N GLU A 32 6.80 -28.69 -8.54
CA GLU A 32 5.89 -29.54 -9.30
C GLU A 32 4.70 -28.79 -9.92
N LEU A 33 4.39 -27.59 -9.41
CA LEU A 33 3.30 -26.76 -9.90
C LEU A 33 3.77 -25.82 -11.02
N SER A 34 2.98 -25.73 -12.09
CA SER A 34 3.15 -24.63 -13.03
C SER A 34 2.78 -23.29 -12.38
N ASP A 35 3.24 -22.18 -12.96
CA ASP A 35 2.88 -20.84 -12.44
C ASP A 35 1.37 -20.61 -12.45
N GLU A 36 0.66 -21.10 -13.46
CA GLU A 36 -0.80 -21.01 -13.55
C GLU A 36 -1.49 -21.82 -12.46
N GLN A 37 -0.98 -23.02 -12.15
CA GLN A 37 -1.50 -23.86 -11.06
C GLN A 37 -1.23 -23.20 -9.71
N LEU A 38 -0.02 -22.65 -9.50
CA LEU A 38 0.33 -21.94 -8.28
C LEU A 38 -0.59 -20.74 -8.06
N ILE A 39 -0.85 -19.93 -9.10
CA ILE A 39 -1.77 -18.79 -9.01
C ILE A 39 -3.18 -19.24 -8.61
N LYS A 40 -3.69 -20.35 -9.14
CA LYS A 40 -5.03 -20.85 -8.76
C LYS A 40 -5.11 -21.27 -7.30
N GLU A 41 -4.05 -21.89 -6.78
CA GLU A 41 -4.04 -22.52 -5.46
C GLU A 41 -3.42 -21.68 -4.35
N ILE A 42 -2.74 -20.58 -4.67
CA ILE A 42 -1.95 -19.79 -3.73
C ILE A 42 -2.73 -19.38 -2.46
N GLU A 43 -4.03 -19.09 -2.59
CA GLU A 43 -4.89 -18.67 -1.48
C GLU A 43 -5.19 -19.80 -0.48
N LYS A 44 -4.90 -21.07 -0.83
CA LYS A 44 -5.02 -22.21 0.08
C LYS A 44 -3.84 -22.31 1.05
N TYR A 45 -2.72 -21.65 0.74
CA TYR A 45 -1.47 -21.82 1.48
C TYR A 45 -1.17 -20.54 2.29
N SER A 46 -0.96 -20.73 3.59
CA SER A 46 -0.49 -19.66 4.50
C SER A 46 0.96 -19.89 4.93
N VAL A 47 1.49 -21.11 4.78
CA VAL A 47 2.83 -21.50 5.24
C VAL A 47 3.60 -22.12 4.10
N TYR A 48 4.80 -21.61 3.84
CA TYR A 48 5.72 -22.07 2.82
C TYR A 48 7.03 -22.50 3.49
N ALA A 49 7.30 -23.80 3.53
CA ALA A 49 8.45 -24.39 4.20
C ALA A 49 9.54 -24.80 3.22
N ARG A 50 10.81 -24.79 3.64
CA ARG A 50 11.98 -25.15 2.82
C ARG A 50 12.00 -24.49 1.45
N VAL A 51 11.63 -23.20 1.42
CA VAL A 51 11.59 -22.42 0.18
C VAL A 51 12.97 -21.84 -0.14
N GLN A 52 13.32 -21.93 -1.43
CA GLN A 52 14.50 -21.30 -2.01
C GLN A 52 14.17 -19.89 -2.55
N PRO A 53 15.16 -19.07 -2.91
CA PRO A 53 14.93 -17.72 -3.43
C PRO A 53 13.97 -17.67 -4.62
N GLU A 54 14.07 -18.63 -5.54
CA GLU A 54 13.20 -18.73 -6.72
C GLU A 54 11.75 -18.98 -6.34
N HIS A 55 11.51 -19.83 -5.31
CA HIS A 55 10.17 -20.08 -4.81
C HIS A 55 9.54 -18.79 -4.21
N LYS A 56 10.33 -17.98 -3.47
CA LYS A 56 9.87 -16.71 -2.92
C LYS A 56 9.40 -15.76 -4.01
N VAL A 57 10.16 -15.68 -5.10
CA VAL A 57 9.80 -14.86 -6.29
C VAL A 57 8.50 -15.36 -6.93
N ARG A 58 8.34 -16.70 -7.09
CA ARG A 58 7.11 -17.29 -7.66
C ARG A 58 5.89 -17.04 -6.77
N ILE A 59 6.05 -17.17 -5.45
CA ILE A 59 4.99 -16.89 -4.46
C ILE A 59 4.54 -15.41 -4.54
N VAL A 60 5.49 -14.48 -4.57
CA VAL A 60 5.19 -13.04 -4.70
C VAL A 60 4.41 -12.77 -5.99
N LYS A 61 4.87 -13.30 -7.14
CA LYS A 61 4.19 -13.17 -8.42
C LYS A 61 2.78 -13.75 -8.39
N ALA A 62 2.58 -14.91 -7.77
CA ALA A 62 1.28 -15.57 -7.69
C ALA A 62 0.28 -14.73 -6.89
N TRP A 63 0.68 -14.14 -5.77
CA TRP A 63 -0.16 -13.22 -4.99
C TRP A 63 -0.45 -11.91 -5.73
N GLN A 64 0.54 -11.37 -6.46
CA GLN A 64 0.35 -10.17 -7.29
C GLN A 64 -0.64 -10.45 -8.43
N ALA A 65 -0.58 -11.62 -9.07
CA ALA A 65 -1.52 -12.03 -10.10
C ALA A 65 -2.97 -12.12 -9.58
N LYS A 66 -3.15 -12.39 -8.28
CA LYS A 66 -4.45 -12.32 -7.56
C LYS A 66 -4.86 -10.89 -7.18
N GLN A 67 -4.18 -9.87 -7.68
CA GLN A 67 -4.46 -8.45 -7.38
C GLN A 67 -4.33 -8.11 -5.87
N LYS A 68 -3.50 -8.86 -5.14
CA LYS A 68 -3.18 -8.56 -3.75
C LYS A 68 -1.97 -7.64 -3.66
N VAL A 69 -1.99 -6.72 -2.70
CA VAL A 69 -0.78 -5.97 -2.35
C VAL A 69 0.11 -6.87 -1.54
N VAL A 70 1.34 -7.06 -2.00
CA VAL A 70 2.32 -7.95 -1.38
C VAL A 70 3.43 -7.12 -0.76
N ALA A 71 3.65 -7.28 0.54
CA ALA A 71 4.86 -6.86 1.22
C ALA A 71 5.77 -8.08 1.43
N MET A 72 7.06 -7.92 1.21
CA MET A 72 8.06 -8.98 1.41
C MET A 72 9.13 -8.50 2.36
N THR A 73 9.35 -9.27 3.42
CA THR A 73 10.41 -9.01 4.39
C THR A 73 11.55 -10.01 4.23
N GLY A 74 12.77 -9.59 4.49
CA GLY A 74 13.92 -10.47 4.51
C GLY A 74 15.18 -9.78 5.04
N ASP A 75 16.15 -10.58 5.41
CA ASP A 75 17.42 -10.16 5.98
C ASP A 75 18.64 -10.60 5.14
N GLY A 76 18.47 -11.63 4.32
CA GLY A 76 19.52 -12.27 3.52
C GLY A 76 19.58 -11.80 2.07
N VAL A 77 20.77 -11.92 1.46
CA VAL A 77 20.98 -11.66 0.02
C VAL A 77 20.01 -12.46 -0.85
N ASN A 78 19.66 -13.67 -0.41
CA ASN A 78 18.74 -14.56 -1.09
C ASN A 78 17.29 -14.04 -1.16
N ASP A 79 16.94 -13.10 -0.32
CA ASP A 79 15.60 -12.47 -0.28
C ASP A 79 15.49 -11.26 -1.19
N ALA A 80 16.63 -10.67 -1.56
CA ALA A 80 16.68 -9.44 -2.34
C ALA A 80 15.86 -9.49 -3.65
N PRO A 81 15.85 -10.58 -4.45
CA PRO A 81 15.02 -10.64 -5.65
C PRO A 81 13.50 -10.58 -5.35
N ALA A 82 13.05 -11.26 -4.30
CA ALA A 82 11.65 -11.28 -3.90
C ALA A 82 11.23 -9.93 -3.27
N ILE A 83 12.09 -9.33 -2.46
CA ILE A 83 11.92 -7.98 -1.88
C ILE A 83 11.78 -6.94 -3.00
N LYS A 84 12.68 -6.94 -3.96
CA LYS A 84 12.66 -6.02 -5.11
C LYS A 84 11.42 -6.16 -5.97
N LEU A 85 10.86 -7.36 -6.07
CA LEU A 85 9.69 -7.66 -6.87
C LEU A 85 8.37 -7.33 -6.17
N SER A 86 8.35 -7.31 -4.85
CA SER A 86 7.14 -7.03 -4.07
C SER A 86 6.63 -5.60 -4.28
N HIS A 87 5.39 -5.31 -3.88
CA HIS A 87 4.86 -3.94 -3.92
C HIS A 87 5.48 -3.06 -2.83
N VAL A 88 5.89 -3.68 -1.72
CA VAL A 88 6.61 -3.03 -0.62
C VAL A 88 7.70 -3.99 -0.15
N GLY A 89 8.93 -3.68 -0.49
CA GLY A 89 10.11 -4.39 -0.01
C GLY A 89 10.54 -3.89 1.36
N ILE A 90 10.71 -4.80 2.32
CA ILE A 90 11.08 -4.46 3.69
C ILE A 90 12.39 -5.18 4.05
N GLY A 91 13.43 -4.41 4.34
CA GLY A 91 14.72 -4.90 4.80
C GLY A 91 14.86 -4.78 6.32
N MET A 92 15.54 -5.76 6.95
CA MET A 92 15.91 -5.66 8.35
C MET A 92 17.11 -4.73 8.52
N GLY A 93 17.05 -3.83 9.50
CA GLY A 93 18.07 -2.80 9.71
C GLY A 93 19.29 -3.30 10.46
N LYS A 94 19.10 -4.13 11.49
CA LYS A 94 20.18 -4.69 12.31
C LYS A 94 20.73 -5.98 11.70
N THR A 95 19.87 -6.93 11.37
CA THR A 95 20.25 -8.24 10.85
C THR A 95 20.39 -8.29 9.34
N GLY A 96 19.77 -7.34 8.63
CA GLY A 96 19.76 -7.30 7.16
C GLY A 96 21.11 -6.96 6.54
N THR A 97 21.42 -7.62 5.43
CA THR A 97 22.60 -7.31 4.61
C THR A 97 22.45 -5.97 3.90
N GLU A 98 23.57 -5.34 3.53
CA GLU A 98 23.55 -4.09 2.75
C GLU A 98 22.84 -4.27 1.40
N VAL A 99 22.92 -5.47 0.79
CA VAL A 99 22.20 -5.79 -0.45
C VAL A 99 20.69 -5.72 -0.21
N THR A 100 20.20 -6.33 0.87
CA THR A 100 18.78 -6.32 1.21
C THR A 100 18.28 -4.91 1.48
N LYS A 101 19.05 -4.13 2.26
CA LYS A 101 18.73 -2.72 2.55
C LYS A 101 18.68 -1.85 1.30
N SER A 102 19.60 -2.08 0.35
CA SER A 102 19.69 -1.27 -0.88
C SER A 102 18.53 -1.50 -1.85
N VAL A 103 17.85 -2.64 -1.79
CA VAL A 103 16.71 -2.96 -2.67
C VAL A 103 15.35 -2.79 -1.98
N ALA A 104 15.34 -2.60 -0.67
CA ALA A 104 14.13 -2.42 0.12
C ALA A 104 13.57 -1.00 -0.02
N ASP A 105 12.24 -0.87 -0.01
CA ASP A 105 11.55 0.42 0.04
C ASP A 105 11.50 0.98 1.47
N VAL A 106 11.50 0.08 2.46
CA VAL A 106 11.47 0.41 3.89
C VAL A 106 12.52 -0.40 4.62
N VAL A 107 13.26 0.22 5.53
CA VAL A 107 14.23 -0.46 6.41
C VAL A 107 13.77 -0.34 7.86
N LEU A 108 13.56 -1.49 8.52
CA LEU A 108 13.15 -1.56 9.92
C LEU A 108 14.38 -1.39 10.84
N VAL A 109 14.54 -0.24 11.42
CA VAL A 109 15.72 0.08 12.27
C VAL A 109 15.79 -0.80 13.52
N ASP A 110 14.65 -1.24 14.04
CA ASP A 110 14.52 -2.05 15.25
C ASP A 110 14.39 -3.56 15.00
N ASP A 111 14.23 -3.97 13.72
CA ASP A 111 13.94 -5.34 13.27
C ASP A 111 12.64 -5.93 13.87
N SER A 112 11.71 -5.05 14.26
CA SER A 112 10.45 -5.46 14.89
C SER A 112 9.31 -5.59 13.88
N PHE A 113 8.63 -6.74 13.89
CA PHE A 113 7.42 -6.93 13.08
C PHE A 113 6.25 -6.04 13.53
N SER A 114 6.20 -5.61 14.79
CA SER A 114 5.17 -4.65 15.24
C SER A 114 5.28 -3.32 14.51
N THR A 115 6.50 -2.88 14.20
CA THR A 115 6.77 -1.65 13.44
C THR A 115 6.22 -1.72 12.01
N ILE A 116 6.10 -2.92 11.42
CA ILE A 116 5.42 -3.09 10.12
C ILE A 116 3.93 -2.77 10.25
N VAL A 117 3.29 -3.18 11.33
CA VAL A 117 1.87 -2.90 11.57
C VAL A 117 1.64 -1.40 11.73
N ASP A 118 2.51 -0.73 12.50
CA ASP A 118 2.47 0.72 12.68
C ASP A 118 2.71 1.45 11.35
N ALA A 119 3.65 0.97 10.54
CA ALA A 119 3.91 1.51 9.20
C ALA A 119 2.71 1.34 8.26
N VAL A 120 1.98 0.22 8.34
CA VAL A 120 0.74 0.03 7.57
C VAL A 120 -0.35 0.99 8.03
N GLU A 121 -0.48 1.23 9.34
CA GLU A 121 -1.44 2.19 9.88
C GLU A 121 -1.13 3.60 9.41
N GLU A 122 0.13 4.04 9.54
CA GLU A 122 0.57 5.36 9.11
C GLU A 122 0.42 5.53 7.59
N GLY A 123 0.78 4.52 6.79
CA GLY A 123 0.59 4.54 5.34
C GLY A 123 -0.89 4.68 4.92
N ARG A 124 -1.80 4.04 5.63
CA ARG A 124 -3.25 4.19 5.41
C ARG A 124 -3.75 5.59 5.76
N LYS A 125 -3.24 6.17 6.85
CA LYS A 125 -3.52 7.55 7.27
C LYS A 125 -3.02 8.53 6.22
N ILE A 126 -1.75 8.42 5.80
CA ILE A 126 -1.16 9.28 4.77
C ILE A 126 -1.97 9.21 3.47
N TYR A 127 -2.37 8.01 3.04
CA TYR A 127 -3.21 7.85 1.85
C TYR A 127 -4.57 8.57 1.99
N ASP A 128 -5.23 8.44 3.15
CA ASP A 128 -6.51 9.10 3.39
C ASP A 128 -6.32 10.64 3.41
N ASN A 129 -5.25 11.15 4.02
CA ASN A 129 -4.94 12.58 4.07
C ASN A 129 -4.64 13.15 2.68
N ILE A 130 -3.79 12.49 1.89
CA ILE A 130 -3.52 12.88 0.49
C ILE A 130 -4.81 12.89 -0.33
N ARG A 131 -5.66 11.88 -0.15
CA ARG A 131 -6.94 11.82 -0.87
C ARG A 131 -7.86 12.98 -0.50
N ASN A 132 -7.96 13.33 0.76
CA ASN A 132 -8.78 14.44 1.24
C ASN A 132 -8.24 15.78 0.72
N ASP A 133 -6.92 15.95 0.73
CA ASP A 133 -6.26 17.13 0.19
C ASP A 133 -6.49 17.31 -1.31
N ILE A 134 -6.35 16.25 -2.10
CA ILE A 134 -6.64 16.28 -3.53
C ILE A 134 -8.11 16.65 -3.81
N ILE A 135 -9.06 16.09 -3.04
CA ILE A 135 -10.48 16.43 -3.20
C ILE A 135 -10.71 17.91 -2.88
N TYR A 136 -10.13 18.40 -1.79
CA TYR A 136 -10.23 19.79 -1.37
C TYR A 136 -9.68 20.74 -2.45
N SER A 137 -8.43 20.52 -2.88
CA SER A 137 -7.78 21.38 -3.89
C SER A 137 -8.50 21.36 -5.24
N LEU A 138 -8.98 20.18 -5.68
CA LEU A 138 -9.76 20.09 -6.92
C LEU A 138 -11.11 20.83 -6.80
N SER A 139 -11.78 20.73 -5.65
CA SER A 139 -13.06 21.43 -5.42
C SER A 139 -12.86 22.94 -5.47
N SER A 140 -11.83 23.49 -4.81
CA SER A 140 -11.48 24.90 -4.81
C SER A 140 -11.19 25.39 -6.23
N ASN A 141 -10.28 24.72 -6.94
CA ASN A 141 -9.88 25.09 -8.29
C ASN A 141 -11.06 25.04 -9.30
N PHE A 142 -11.97 24.04 -9.16
CA PHE A 142 -13.17 23.99 -10.00
C PHE A 142 -14.12 25.16 -9.70
N ALA A 143 -14.31 25.52 -8.45
CA ALA A 143 -15.13 26.67 -8.07
C ALA A 143 -14.58 27.97 -8.65
N GLU A 144 -13.27 28.21 -8.54
CA GLU A 144 -12.60 29.37 -9.11
C GLU A 144 -12.73 29.42 -10.63
N MET A 145 -12.54 28.31 -11.31
CA MET A 145 -12.69 28.22 -12.76
C MET A 145 -14.13 28.58 -13.18
N ILE A 146 -15.14 28.07 -12.47
CA ILE A 146 -16.56 28.40 -12.77
C ILE A 146 -16.82 29.88 -12.58
N ILE A 147 -16.31 30.49 -11.50
CA ILE A 147 -16.48 31.93 -11.22
C ILE A 147 -15.82 32.77 -12.32
N VAL A 148 -14.61 32.41 -12.74
CA VAL A 148 -13.90 33.14 -13.81
C VAL A 148 -14.66 33.04 -15.15
N ILE A 149 -15.13 31.82 -15.50
CA ILE A 149 -15.93 31.62 -16.72
C ILE A 149 -17.25 32.41 -16.66
N ALA A 150 -17.94 32.39 -15.51
CA ALA A 150 -19.17 33.16 -15.34
C ALA A 150 -18.92 34.68 -15.49
N GLY A 151 -17.84 35.20 -14.90
CA GLY A 151 -17.41 36.56 -15.05
C GLY A 151 -17.15 36.96 -16.52
N LEU A 152 -16.44 36.10 -17.24
CA LEU A 152 -16.17 36.29 -18.66
C LEU A 152 -17.45 36.34 -19.50
N LEU A 153 -18.42 35.46 -19.24
CA LEU A 153 -19.71 35.45 -19.94
C LEU A 153 -20.55 36.67 -19.61
N MET A 154 -20.50 37.15 -18.38
CA MET A 154 -21.18 38.34 -17.94
C MET A 154 -20.44 39.63 -18.30
N LYS A 155 -19.25 39.54 -18.89
CA LYS A 155 -18.35 40.68 -19.19
C LYS A 155 -18.02 41.52 -17.95
N VAL A 156 -17.88 40.85 -16.81
CA VAL A 156 -17.49 41.46 -15.51
C VAL A 156 -16.20 40.82 -15.05
N GLU A 157 -15.23 41.62 -14.70
CA GLU A 157 -13.99 41.17 -14.09
C GLU A 157 -14.24 40.90 -12.60
N ILE A 158 -14.50 39.62 -12.22
CA ILE A 158 -14.80 39.24 -10.84
C ILE A 158 -13.50 39.13 -10.02
N PHE A 159 -12.49 38.48 -10.59
CA PHE A 159 -11.17 38.32 -9.97
C PHE A 159 -10.08 38.94 -10.84
N LEU A 160 -9.22 39.73 -10.22
CA LEU A 160 -7.91 40.06 -10.78
C LEU A 160 -6.94 38.91 -10.52
N PRO A 161 -5.89 38.74 -11.36
CA PRO A 161 -4.87 37.68 -11.17
C PRO A 161 -4.25 37.67 -9.77
N ILE A 162 -4.11 38.83 -9.13
CA ILE A 162 -3.59 38.96 -7.79
C ILE A 162 -4.53 38.37 -6.73
N HIS A 163 -5.85 38.44 -6.95
CA HIS A 163 -6.84 37.83 -6.05
C HIS A 163 -6.75 36.31 -6.12
N ILE A 164 -6.63 35.73 -7.32
CA ILE A 164 -6.47 34.28 -7.49
C ILE A 164 -5.19 33.81 -6.80
N LEU A 165 -4.07 34.50 -7.03
CA LEU A 165 -2.81 34.17 -6.35
C LEU A 165 -2.92 34.23 -4.82
N TYR A 166 -3.67 35.20 -4.28
CA TYR A 166 -3.88 35.31 -2.84
C TYR A 166 -4.75 34.15 -2.31
N ILE A 167 -5.79 33.77 -3.04
CA ILE A 167 -6.66 32.64 -2.71
C ILE A 167 -5.84 31.34 -2.68
N ASP A 168 -5.10 31.04 -3.74
CA ASP A 168 -4.24 29.84 -3.82
C ASP A 168 -3.24 29.78 -2.66
N LEU A 169 -2.60 30.91 -2.35
CA LEU A 169 -1.56 30.94 -1.32
C LEU A 169 -2.14 30.85 0.10
N ALA A 170 -3.20 31.60 0.40
CA ALA A 170 -3.74 31.71 1.75
C ALA A 170 -4.85 30.70 2.03
N THR A 171 -5.74 30.48 1.07
CA THR A 171 -6.96 29.66 1.28
C THR A 171 -6.70 28.19 0.99
N ASP A 172 -5.84 27.85 0.03
CA ASP A 172 -5.59 26.47 -0.32
C ASP A 172 -4.38 25.88 0.43
N SER A 173 -3.29 26.63 0.57
CA SER A 173 -2.07 26.11 1.21
C SER A 173 -2.24 25.83 2.71
N ILE A 174 -2.94 26.69 3.46
CA ILE A 174 -3.08 26.50 4.91
C ILE A 174 -3.94 25.28 5.25
N PRO A 175 -5.15 25.09 4.67
CA PRO A 175 -5.92 23.88 4.90
C PRO A 175 -5.21 22.60 4.43
N SER A 176 -4.50 22.63 3.29
CA SER A 176 -3.72 21.49 2.80
C SER A 176 -2.67 21.05 3.81
N ILE A 177 -1.95 21.99 4.43
CA ILE A 177 -1.02 21.68 5.52
C ILE A 177 -1.76 21.06 6.71
N CYS A 178 -2.92 21.61 7.09
CA CYS A 178 -3.71 21.04 8.19
C CYS A 178 -4.19 19.62 7.89
N LEU A 179 -4.66 19.36 6.65
CA LEU A 179 -5.09 18.02 6.21
C LEU A 179 -3.93 17.01 6.22
N ALA A 180 -2.71 17.45 5.89
CA ALA A 180 -1.53 16.58 5.94
C ALA A 180 -1.23 16.04 7.35
N PHE A 181 -1.56 16.80 8.39
CA PHE A 181 -1.35 16.43 9.80
C PHE A 181 -2.60 15.86 10.48
N GLU A 182 -3.66 15.58 9.73
CA GLU A 182 -4.88 15.02 10.32
C GLU A 182 -4.65 13.65 10.92
N LYS A 183 -5.30 13.38 12.04
CA LYS A 183 -5.18 12.11 12.76
C LYS A 183 -5.85 10.98 11.99
N SER A 184 -5.34 9.76 12.20
CA SER A 184 -5.93 8.56 11.61
C SER A 184 -7.41 8.40 12.00
N ALA A 185 -8.25 8.02 11.04
CA ALA A 185 -9.65 7.70 11.31
C ALA A 185 -9.77 6.49 12.25
N LYS A 186 -10.72 6.54 13.19
CA LYS A 186 -10.98 5.44 14.13
C LYS A 186 -11.21 4.12 13.36
N GLY A 187 -10.47 3.09 13.74
CA GLY A 187 -10.60 1.75 13.16
C GLY A 187 -10.01 1.62 11.75
N ILE A 188 -9.05 2.45 11.37
CA ILE A 188 -8.39 2.41 10.05
C ILE A 188 -7.81 1.02 9.75
N MET A 189 -7.29 0.31 10.75
CA MET A 189 -6.76 -1.06 10.61
C MET A 189 -7.85 -2.12 10.42
N LYS A 190 -9.10 -1.86 10.80
CA LYS A 190 -10.23 -2.78 10.57
C LYS A 190 -10.76 -2.74 9.13
N ARG A 191 -10.35 -1.77 8.34
CA ARG A 191 -10.75 -1.67 6.93
C ARG A 191 -10.09 -2.78 6.11
N LYS A 192 -10.87 -3.40 5.21
CA LYS A 192 -10.33 -4.37 4.25
C LYS A 192 -9.29 -3.69 3.33
N PRO A 193 -8.24 -4.41 2.90
CA PRO A 193 -7.30 -3.90 1.90
C PRO A 193 -8.02 -3.48 0.63
N LYS A 194 -7.55 -2.40 0.02
CA LYS A 194 -8.07 -1.94 -1.27
C LYS A 194 -7.36 -2.69 -2.42
N PRO A 195 -8.06 -3.04 -3.51
CA PRO A 195 -7.40 -3.61 -4.69
C PRO A 195 -6.37 -2.64 -5.28
N VAL A 196 -5.27 -3.19 -5.83
CA VAL A 196 -4.18 -2.40 -6.45
C VAL A 196 -4.70 -1.52 -7.58
N ASN A 197 -5.63 -2.04 -8.40
CA ASN A 197 -6.15 -1.35 -9.59
C ASN A 197 -7.38 -0.46 -9.30
N ARG A 198 -7.63 -0.10 -8.05
CA ARG A 198 -8.76 0.77 -7.73
C ARG A 198 -8.53 2.17 -8.31
N PRO A 199 -9.43 2.70 -9.14
CA PRO A 199 -9.28 4.05 -9.64
C PRO A 199 -9.35 5.06 -8.49
N PHE A 200 -8.50 6.08 -8.55
CA PHE A 200 -8.53 7.16 -7.56
C PHE A 200 -9.86 7.92 -7.61
N PHE A 201 -10.31 8.28 -8.81
CA PHE A 201 -11.61 8.92 -9.03
C PHE A 201 -12.74 7.88 -9.02
N THR A 202 -13.32 7.69 -7.84
CA THR A 202 -14.52 6.87 -7.67
C THR A 202 -15.77 7.71 -7.97
N PRO A 203 -16.93 7.10 -8.31
CA PRO A 203 -18.19 7.84 -8.48
C PRO A 203 -18.53 8.72 -7.30
N PHE A 204 -18.17 8.30 -6.08
CA PHE A 204 -18.33 9.09 -4.86
C PHE A 204 -17.49 10.39 -4.89
N ILE A 205 -16.22 10.31 -5.29
CA ILE A 205 -15.35 11.50 -5.40
C ILE A 205 -15.87 12.45 -6.46
N ILE A 206 -16.27 11.90 -7.62
CA ILE A 206 -16.85 12.71 -8.70
C ILE A 206 -18.14 13.42 -8.25
N ALA A 207 -19.01 12.70 -7.54
CA ALA A 207 -20.23 13.31 -6.97
C ALA A 207 -19.90 14.39 -5.92
N THR A 208 -18.91 14.18 -5.07
CA THR A 208 -18.45 15.17 -4.09
C THR A 208 -17.94 16.43 -4.79
N LEU A 209 -17.10 16.29 -5.81
CA LEU A 209 -16.59 17.39 -6.63
C LEU A 209 -17.68 18.15 -7.38
N ALA A 210 -18.79 17.49 -7.74
CA ALA A 210 -19.90 18.12 -8.45
C ALA A 210 -20.87 18.87 -7.50
N ILE A 211 -20.82 18.61 -6.19
CA ILE A 211 -21.70 19.23 -5.19
C ILE A 211 -20.96 20.35 -4.43
N SER A 212 -19.63 20.31 -4.38
CA SER A 212 -18.81 21.36 -3.74
C SER A 212 -18.66 22.57 -4.61
#